data_f5aef12970ce03898ba67ad11624bd40
#
_entry.id   f5aef12970ce03898ba67ad11624bd40
#
_cell.length_a   1.000
_cell.length_b   1.000
_cell.length_c   1.000
_cell.angle_alpha   90.00
_cell.angle_beta   90.00
_cell.angle_gamma   90.00
#
_symmetry.space_group_name_H-M   'P 1'
#
loop_
_entity.id
_entity.type
_entity.pdbx_description
1 polymer ?
#
loop_
_entity_poly.entity_id
_entity_poly.type
_entity_poly.pdbx_seq_one_letter_code
_entity_poly.pdbx_strand_id
1 'polypeptide(L)' 'MVVPAGPVHMPALLVDELGVASRSEARRMLQQGGVSADGDVVGDIDVDATLLDGRVVRAGKKRFARIRVSA' A
#
# COMPACT_ATOMS: atom_id res chain seq x y z
N MET A 1 10.17 5.18 -1.37
CA MET A 1 9.26 5.23 -2.51
C MET A 1 8.48 6.52 -2.50
N VAL A 2 8.41 7.19 -3.64
CA VAL A 2 7.73 8.48 -3.77
C VAL A 2 6.46 8.29 -4.60
N VAL A 3 5.32 8.77 -4.09
CA VAL A 3 4.04 8.70 -4.80
C VAL A 3 3.49 10.12 -4.98
N PRO A 4 2.73 10.38 -6.06
CA PRO A 4 2.11 11.70 -6.24
C PRO A 4 1.02 11.92 -5.19
N ALA A 5 0.77 13.19 -4.86
CA ALA A 5 -0.34 13.56 -4.00
C ALA A 5 -1.67 13.18 -4.68
N GLY A 6 -2.68 12.83 -3.86
CA GLY A 6 -3.98 12.41 -4.35
C GLY A 6 -4.28 10.95 -4.05
N PRO A 7 -5.31 10.36 -4.68
CA PRO A 7 -5.67 8.98 -4.42
C PRO A 7 -4.63 8.01 -4.95
N VAL A 8 -4.32 6.99 -4.13
CA VAL A 8 -3.42 5.89 -4.48
C VAL A 8 -4.25 4.63 -4.65
N HIS A 9 -4.10 3.97 -5.80
CA HIS A 9 -4.73 2.68 -6.03
C HIS A 9 -3.88 1.59 -5.40
N MET A 10 -4.31 1.09 -4.24
CA MET A 10 -3.52 0.16 -3.44
C MET A 10 -3.11 -1.11 -4.18
N PRO A 11 -3.98 -1.79 -4.96
CA PRO A 11 -3.52 -2.97 -5.69
C PRO A 11 -2.36 -2.69 -6.64
N ALA A 12 -2.39 -1.58 -7.36
CA ALA A 12 -1.30 -1.20 -8.26
C ALA A 12 -0.02 -0.92 -7.48
N LEU A 13 -0.12 -0.20 -6.37
CA LEU A 13 1.01 0.10 -5.51
C LEU A 13 1.65 -1.18 -4.98
N LEU A 14 0.85 -2.13 -4.51
CA LEU A 14 1.35 -3.38 -3.97
C LEU A 14 2.09 -4.21 -5.03
N VAL A 15 1.56 -4.23 -6.26
CA VAL A 15 2.21 -4.95 -7.36
C VAL A 15 3.49 -4.25 -7.80
N ASP A 16 3.43 -2.94 -8.04
CA ASP A 16 4.54 -2.20 -8.64
C ASP A 16 5.69 -1.98 -7.65
N GLU A 17 5.38 -1.75 -6.38
CA GLU A 17 6.39 -1.33 -5.41
C GLU A 17 6.74 -2.40 -4.39
N LEU A 18 5.78 -3.23 -4.01
CA LEU A 18 6.02 -4.26 -3.01
C LEU A 18 6.21 -5.65 -3.61
N GLY A 19 6.09 -5.80 -4.91
CA GLY A 19 6.36 -7.07 -5.58
C GLY A 19 5.29 -8.13 -5.42
N VAL A 20 4.05 -7.74 -5.12
CA VAL A 20 2.92 -8.68 -5.08
C VAL A 20 2.68 -9.22 -6.49
N ALA A 21 2.39 -10.51 -6.61
CA ALA A 21 2.37 -11.21 -7.89
C ALA A 21 1.33 -10.68 -8.87
N SER A 22 0.16 -10.25 -8.38
CA SER A 22 -0.91 -9.75 -9.25
C SER A 22 -1.81 -8.79 -8.48
N ARG A 23 -2.60 -7.99 -9.23
CA ARG A 23 -3.58 -7.10 -8.62
C ARG A 23 -4.69 -7.87 -7.92
N SER A 24 -5.07 -9.02 -8.45
CA SER A 24 -6.07 -9.88 -7.80
C SER A 24 -5.60 -10.35 -6.44
N GLU A 25 -4.34 -10.76 -6.35
CA GLU A 25 -3.75 -11.16 -5.08
C GLU A 25 -3.65 -9.99 -4.13
N ALA A 26 -3.26 -8.81 -4.62
CA ALA A 26 -3.19 -7.59 -3.81
C ALA A 26 -4.56 -7.25 -3.21
N ARG A 27 -5.62 -7.34 -4.00
CA ARG A 27 -6.99 -7.12 -3.50
C ARG A 27 -7.37 -8.12 -2.42
N ARG A 28 -7.00 -9.39 -2.62
CA ARG A 28 -7.25 -10.43 -1.61
C ARG A 28 -6.53 -10.11 -0.32
N MET A 29 -5.27 -9.67 -0.39
CA MET A 29 -4.50 -9.29 0.78
C MET A 29 -5.16 -8.13 1.53
N LEU A 30 -5.65 -7.12 0.81
CA LEU A 30 -6.37 -6.00 1.40
C LEU A 30 -7.63 -6.48 2.13
N GLN A 31 -8.41 -7.37 1.50
CA GLN A 31 -9.64 -7.91 2.07
C GLN A 31 -9.38 -8.76 3.31
N GLN A 32 -8.26 -9.46 3.34
CA GLN A 32 -7.90 -10.35 4.45
C GLN A 32 -7.17 -9.66 5.59
N GLY A 33 -6.95 -8.36 5.47
CA GLY A 33 -6.22 -7.63 6.50
C GLY A 33 -4.72 -7.87 6.46
N GLY A 34 -4.18 -8.32 5.32
CA GLY A 34 -2.75 -8.59 5.16
C GLY A 34 -1.92 -7.38 4.79
N VAL A 35 -2.54 -6.21 4.67
CA VAL A 35 -1.85 -4.95 4.34
C VAL A 35 -2.02 -3.98 5.50
N SER A 36 -0.92 -3.35 5.90
CA SER A 36 -0.94 -2.38 6.99
C SER A 36 -0.03 -1.19 6.69
N ALA A 37 -0.32 -0.08 7.34
CA ALA A 37 0.53 1.11 7.34
C ALA A 37 0.86 1.44 8.79
N ASP A 38 2.14 1.33 9.16
CA ASP A 38 2.64 1.51 10.53
C ASP A 38 1.83 0.69 11.56
N GLY A 39 1.45 -0.53 11.19
CA GLY A 39 0.68 -1.42 12.07
C GLY A 39 -0.82 -1.27 11.97
N ASP A 40 -1.34 -0.22 11.33
CA ASP A 40 -2.78 -0.04 11.12
C ASP A 40 -3.21 -0.76 9.85
N VAL A 41 -4.22 -1.61 9.95
CA VAL A 41 -4.70 -2.39 8.81
C VAL A 41 -5.32 -1.46 7.76
N VAL A 42 -4.90 -1.64 6.51
CA VAL A 42 -5.45 -0.94 5.35
C VAL A 42 -6.28 -1.93 4.55
N GLY A 43 -7.58 -1.66 4.43
CA GLY A 43 -8.48 -2.53 3.69
C GLY A 43 -9.09 -1.88 2.45
N ASP A 44 -8.84 -0.59 2.24
CA ASP A 44 -9.42 0.16 1.14
C ASP A 44 -8.62 -0.03 -0.15
N ILE A 45 -9.32 -0.07 -1.27
CA ILE A 45 -8.70 -0.17 -2.61
C ILE A 45 -8.01 1.15 -2.98
N ASP A 46 -8.66 2.27 -2.68
CA ASP A 46 -8.13 3.60 -2.93
C ASP A 46 -7.91 4.33 -1.60
N VAL A 47 -6.72 4.86 -1.40
CA VAL A 47 -6.35 5.57 -0.17
C VAL A 47 -5.68 6.89 -0.55
N ASP A 48 -5.98 7.95 0.18
CA ASP A 48 -5.31 9.22 -0.04
C ASP A 48 -3.83 9.09 0.32
N ALA A 49 -2.96 9.49 -0.59
CA ALA A 49 -1.51 9.38 -0.40
C ALA A 49 -1.03 10.10 0.87
N THR A 50 -1.69 11.19 1.25
CA THR A 50 -1.30 11.93 2.47
C THR A 50 -1.48 11.11 3.74
N LEU A 51 -2.38 10.13 3.74
CA LEU A 51 -2.56 9.22 4.87
C LEU A 51 -1.42 8.21 4.98
N LEU A 52 -0.65 8.02 3.92
CA LEU A 52 0.47 7.09 3.86
C LEU A 52 1.83 7.79 3.99
N ASP A 53 1.86 9.11 3.93
CA ASP A 53 3.11 9.86 3.92
C ASP A 53 3.94 9.61 5.18
N GLY A 54 5.18 9.23 4.98
CA GLY A 54 6.10 8.92 6.07
C GLY A 54 5.85 7.56 6.74
N ARG A 55 4.85 6.81 6.30
CA ARG A 55 4.51 5.52 6.90
C ARG A 55 5.14 4.36 6.14
N VAL A 56 5.35 3.26 6.84
CA VAL A 56 5.80 2.01 6.22
C VAL A 56 4.58 1.16 5.92
N VAL A 57 4.33 0.93 4.63
CA VAL A 57 3.27 0.04 4.18
C VAL A 57 3.85 -1.38 4.09
N ARG A 58 3.15 -2.31 4.69
CA ARG A 58 3.54 -3.72 4.71
C ARG A 58 2.46 -4.58 4.07
N ALA A 59 2.87 -5.49 3.20
CA ALA A 59 1.99 -6.48 2.58
C ALA A 59 2.52 -7.87 2.93
N GLY A 60 1.80 -8.59 3.78
CA GLY A 60 2.25 -9.86 4.31
C GLY A 60 3.40 -9.68 5.31
N LYS A 61 4.27 -10.70 5.41
CA LYS A 61 5.34 -10.71 6.43
C LYS A 61 6.67 -10.16 5.91
N LYS A 62 6.89 -10.16 4.59
CA LYS A 62 8.20 -9.87 4.01
C LYS A 62 8.25 -8.66 3.10
N ARG A 63 7.11 -8.15 2.66
CA ARG A 63 7.03 -7.05 1.71
C ARG A 63 6.68 -5.77 2.45
N PHE A 64 7.54 -4.78 2.38
CA PHE A 64 7.27 -3.47 2.98
C PHE A 64 8.02 -2.37 2.22
N ALA A 65 7.48 -1.17 2.28
CA ALA A 65 8.09 0.02 1.69
C ALA A 65 7.64 1.27 2.44
N ARG A 66 8.55 2.19 2.63
CA ARG A 66 8.21 3.50 3.20
C ARG A 66 7.66 4.38 2.10
N ILE A 67 6.53 5.02 2.38
CA ILE A 67 5.84 5.88 1.42
C ILE A 67 6.18 7.34 1.72
N ARG A 68 6.47 8.09 0.66
CA ARG A 68 6.62 9.55 0.72
C ARG A 68 5.79 10.17 -0.38
N VAL A 69 5.10 11.24 -0.05
CA VAL A 69 4.29 11.99 -1.02
C VAL A 69 5.16 13.08 -1.64
N SER A 70 5.19 13.14 -2.98
CA SER A 70 5.88 14.22 -3.67
C SER A 70 5.05 15.50 -3.54
N ALA A 71 5.71 16.56 -3.17
CA ALA A 71 5.07 17.86 -3.04
C ALA A 71 4.73 18.45 -4.40
#